data_b98c30cf39ad6cb146c0b6591897001a
#
_entry.id   b98c30cf39ad6cb146c0b6591897001a
#
_cell.length_a   1.000
_cell.length_b   1.000
_cell.length_c   1.000
_cell.angle_alpha   90.00
_cell.angle_beta   90.00
_cell.angle_gamma   90.00
#
_symmetry.space_group_name_H-M   'P 1'
#
loop_
_entity.id
_entity.type
_entity.pdbx_description
1 polymer ?
#
loop_
_entity_poly.entity_id
_entity_poly.type
_entity_poly.pdbx_seq_one_letter_code
_entity_poly.pdbx_strand_id
1 'polypeptide(L)'
;RSWKLGYYPDNSGALDRLLDKIDSYGVHVQTHVGTAPISNPYVWAEYAKKHPHVRFVFTHIGYYEFGMSTIEAVKDLTNVWVETSGQMDVEVLKKAIAVLGSKRVCFGTDWPYKPVNMEISKFYELELTEEQRADIFYRNAEILWKRVKEEQI
;
A
#
# COMPACT_ATOMS: atom_id res chain seq x y z
N ARG A 1 -1.43 -11.58 -7.20
CA ARG A 1 -0.54 -10.98 -8.24
C ARG A 1 -1.24 -11.08 -9.58
N SER A 2 -1.58 -9.94 -10.18
CA SER A 2 -2.36 -9.86 -11.43
C SER A 2 -1.81 -10.71 -12.57
N TRP A 3 -0.49 -10.74 -12.75
CA TRP A 3 0.14 -11.53 -13.80
C TRP A 3 -0.01 -13.06 -13.63
N LYS A 4 -0.11 -13.56 -12.38
CA LYS A 4 -0.39 -14.99 -12.12
C LYS A 4 -1.84 -15.35 -12.35
N LEU A 5 -2.74 -14.42 -12.12
CA LEU A 5 -4.18 -14.61 -12.22
C LEU A 5 -4.71 -14.26 -13.62
N GLY A 6 -3.85 -13.76 -14.52
CA GLY A 6 -4.20 -13.46 -15.90
C GLY A 6 -5.16 -12.29 -16.09
N TYR A 7 -5.29 -11.40 -15.10
CA TYR A 7 -6.06 -10.16 -15.27
C TYR A 7 -5.16 -8.92 -15.37
N TYR A 8 -5.62 -7.93 -16.05
CA TYR A 8 -5.01 -6.62 -16.18
C TYR A 8 -5.94 -5.58 -15.55
N PRO A 9 -5.46 -4.68 -14.65
CA PRO A 9 -6.25 -3.60 -14.12
C PRO A 9 -6.45 -2.54 -15.22
N ASP A 10 -7.34 -2.83 -16.11
CA ASP A 10 -7.69 -2.00 -17.26
C ASP A 10 -9.12 -1.45 -17.12
N ASN A 11 -9.58 -0.79 -18.18
CA ASN A 11 -10.89 -0.16 -18.22
C ASN A 11 -12.06 -1.15 -18.44
N SER A 12 -11.92 -2.41 -18.11
CA SER A 12 -12.97 -3.42 -18.33
C SER A 12 -14.27 -3.18 -17.52
N GLY A 13 -14.24 -2.28 -16.53
CA GLY A 13 -15.34 -2.03 -15.62
C GLY A 13 -15.61 -3.14 -14.59
N ALA A 14 -14.96 -4.28 -14.71
CA ALA A 14 -15.11 -5.39 -13.77
C ALA A 14 -14.48 -5.05 -12.42
N LEU A 15 -13.31 -4.41 -12.45
CA LEU A 15 -12.61 -3.97 -11.24
C LEU A 15 -13.39 -2.84 -10.54
N ASP A 16 -14.00 -1.92 -11.29
CA ASP A 16 -14.86 -0.88 -10.71
C ASP A 16 -16.02 -1.48 -9.93
N ARG A 17 -16.75 -2.44 -10.53
CA ARG A 17 -17.86 -3.13 -9.84
C ARG A 17 -17.39 -3.88 -8.58
N LEU A 18 -16.19 -4.45 -8.62
CA LEU A 18 -15.60 -5.10 -7.45
C LEU A 18 -15.27 -4.07 -6.36
N LEU A 19 -14.69 -2.92 -6.73
CA LEU A 19 -14.34 -1.85 -5.79
C LEU A 19 -15.59 -1.22 -5.16
N ASP A 20 -16.67 -1.01 -5.93
CA ASP A 20 -17.95 -0.56 -5.42
C ASP A 20 -18.52 -1.55 -4.38
N LYS A 21 -18.37 -2.85 -4.65
CA LYS A 21 -18.79 -3.89 -3.69
C LYS A 21 -17.93 -3.89 -2.44
N ILE A 22 -16.63 -3.72 -2.57
CA ILE A 22 -15.68 -3.60 -1.44
C ILE A 22 -16.01 -2.38 -0.59
N ASP A 23 -16.30 -1.23 -1.21
CA ASP A 23 -16.75 -0.02 -0.50
C ASP A 23 -18.01 -0.30 0.32
N SER A 24 -18.97 -1.05 -0.23
CA SER A 24 -20.19 -1.40 0.50
C SER A 24 -19.95 -2.20 1.78
N TYR A 25 -18.82 -2.92 1.87
CA TYR A 25 -18.41 -3.66 3.07
C TYR A 25 -17.51 -2.87 4.02
N GLY A 26 -17.03 -1.69 3.60
CA GLY A 26 -16.13 -0.85 4.40
C GLY A 26 -14.78 -1.49 4.71
N VAL A 27 -14.30 -2.40 3.87
CA VAL A 27 -12.99 -3.06 4.01
C VAL A 27 -11.93 -2.40 3.11
N HIS A 28 -10.65 -2.66 3.38
CA HIS A 28 -9.57 -2.17 2.54
C HIS A 28 -9.23 -3.15 1.40
N VAL A 29 -8.57 -2.62 0.38
CA VAL A 29 -8.01 -3.39 -0.73
C VAL A 29 -6.50 -3.40 -0.62
N GLN A 30 -5.91 -4.58 -0.63
CA GLN A 30 -4.47 -4.73 -0.75
C GLN A 30 -4.12 -5.14 -2.19
N THR A 31 -3.27 -4.37 -2.85
CA THR A 31 -2.85 -4.63 -4.22
C THR A 31 -1.34 -4.71 -4.35
N HIS A 32 -0.88 -5.67 -5.15
CA HIS A 32 0.53 -5.82 -5.48
C HIS A 32 0.95 -4.71 -6.45
N VAL A 33 1.99 -3.96 -6.09
CA VAL A 33 2.58 -2.91 -6.91
C VAL A 33 4.07 -3.18 -7.14
N GLY A 34 4.51 -3.01 -8.37
CA GLY A 34 5.92 -3.26 -8.76
C GLY A 34 6.11 -4.58 -9.55
N THR A 35 7.34 -4.84 -9.97
CA THR A 35 7.84 -6.02 -10.68
C THR A 35 7.31 -6.30 -12.08
N ALA A 36 6.29 -5.62 -12.55
CA ALA A 36 5.79 -5.80 -13.93
C ALA A 36 4.94 -4.60 -14.36
N PRO A 37 4.85 -4.30 -15.66
CA PRO A 37 4.02 -3.21 -16.17
C PRO A 37 2.56 -3.28 -15.72
N ILE A 38 2.01 -4.50 -15.56
CA ILE A 38 0.64 -4.73 -15.09
C ILE A 38 0.43 -4.44 -13.59
N SER A 39 1.51 -4.22 -12.85
CA SER A 39 1.50 -3.82 -11.44
C SER A 39 1.96 -2.37 -11.28
N ASN A 40 1.81 -1.56 -12.32
CA ASN A 40 2.19 -0.17 -12.34
C ASN A 40 1.39 0.65 -11.31
N PRO A 41 2.05 1.42 -10.42
CA PRO A 41 1.39 2.21 -9.39
C PRO A 41 0.43 3.27 -9.93
N TYR A 42 0.71 3.86 -11.08
CA TYR A 42 -0.16 4.88 -11.67
C TYR A 42 -1.52 4.32 -12.08
N VAL A 43 -1.57 3.09 -12.59
CA VAL A 43 -2.84 2.43 -12.94
C VAL A 43 -3.71 2.24 -11.69
N TRP A 44 -3.12 1.76 -10.60
CA TRP A 44 -3.82 1.60 -9.33
C TRP A 44 -4.19 2.93 -8.67
N ALA A 45 -3.35 3.96 -8.84
CA ALA A 45 -3.66 5.31 -8.36
C ALA A 45 -4.89 5.90 -9.05
N GLU A 46 -5.11 5.64 -10.35
CA GLU A 46 -6.33 6.07 -11.03
C GLU A 46 -7.59 5.39 -10.45
N TYR A 47 -7.52 4.10 -10.11
CA TYR A 47 -8.61 3.45 -9.40
C TYR A 47 -8.83 4.04 -7.99
N ALA A 48 -7.77 4.36 -7.27
CA ALA A 48 -7.89 4.97 -5.95
C ALA A 48 -8.52 6.37 -6.02
N LYS A 49 -8.21 7.17 -7.05
CA LYS A 49 -8.88 8.46 -7.31
C LYS A 49 -10.37 8.30 -7.61
N LYS A 50 -10.70 7.31 -8.41
CA LYS A 50 -12.08 7.02 -8.84
C LYS A 50 -12.95 6.49 -7.69
N HIS A 51 -12.33 5.78 -6.73
CA HIS A 51 -13.00 5.19 -5.57
C HIS A 51 -12.46 5.79 -4.25
N PRO A 52 -12.74 7.07 -3.95
CA PRO A 52 -12.11 7.79 -2.84
C PRO A 52 -12.50 7.28 -1.44
N HIS A 53 -13.59 6.51 -1.34
CA HIS A 53 -14.04 5.90 -0.09
C HIS A 53 -13.41 4.52 0.17
N VAL A 54 -12.84 3.90 -0.86
CA VAL A 54 -12.11 2.64 -0.72
C VAL A 54 -10.69 2.94 -0.22
N ARG A 55 -10.27 2.25 0.83
CA ARG A 55 -8.89 2.33 1.35
C ARG A 55 -8.01 1.34 0.60
N PHE A 56 -6.91 1.82 0.04
CA PHE A 56 -5.95 0.99 -0.70
C PHE A 56 -4.65 0.83 0.08
N VAL A 57 -4.06 -0.36 -0.01
CA VAL A 57 -2.70 -0.64 0.44
C VAL A 57 -1.89 -1.09 -0.77
N PHE A 58 -0.92 -0.29 -1.17
CA PHE A 58 0.02 -0.61 -2.25
C PHE A 58 1.21 -1.35 -1.66
N THR A 59 1.28 -2.67 -1.87
CA THR A 59 2.36 -3.48 -1.30
C THR A 59 3.69 -3.19 -1.98
N HIS A 60 4.77 -3.39 -1.21
CA HIS A 60 6.17 -3.34 -1.66
C HIS A 60 6.69 -1.93 -2.02
N ILE A 61 5.91 -0.87 -1.87
CA ILE A 61 6.25 0.47 -2.38
C ILE A 61 6.83 0.40 -3.81
N GLY A 62 6.24 -0.42 -4.69
CA GLY A 62 6.66 -0.55 -6.08
C GLY A 62 7.97 -1.31 -6.32
N TYR A 63 8.54 -1.98 -5.33
CA TYR A 63 9.83 -2.67 -5.42
C TYR A 63 10.94 -1.75 -5.99
N TYR A 64 11.91 -2.33 -6.69
CA TYR A 64 13.03 -1.59 -7.27
C TYR A 64 12.62 -0.70 -8.45
N GLU A 65 11.68 -1.20 -9.29
CA GLU A 65 11.35 -0.55 -10.55
C GLU A 65 10.49 0.71 -10.36
N PHE A 66 9.60 0.71 -9.36
CA PHE A 66 8.61 1.76 -9.20
C PHE A 66 8.63 2.45 -7.83
N GLY A 67 9.70 2.29 -7.02
CA GLY A 67 9.75 2.82 -5.66
C GLY A 67 9.39 4.30 -5.57
N MET A 68 10.18 5.16 -6.22
CA MET A 68 9.92 6.61 -6.25
C MET A 68 8.63 6.95 -6.99
N SER A 69 8.33 6.24 -8.08
CA SER A 69 7.11 6.44 -8.87
C SER A 69 5.84 6.12 -8.08
N THR A 70 5.89 5.12 -7.20
CA THR A 70 4.77 4.79 -6.31
C THR A 70 4.45 5.95 -5.38
N ILE A 71 5.48 6.53 -4.73
CA ILE A 71 5.31 7.68 -3.85
C ILE A 71 4.69 8.85 -4.61
N GLU A 72 5.22 9.15 -5.79
CA GLU A 72 4.73 10.24 -6.63
C GLU A 72 3.28 10.01 -7.08
N ALA A 73 2.93 8.78 -7.45
CA ALA A 73 1.58 8.43 -7.88
C ALA A 73 0.51 8.60 -6.78
N VAL A 74 0.89 8.46 -5.50
CA VAL A 74 -0.06 8.43 -4.38
C VAL A 74 0.06 9.60 -3.41
N LYS A 75 1.00 10.53 -3.61
CA LYS A 75 1.27 11.62 -2.65
C LYS A 75 0.02 12.44 -2.30
N ASP A 76 -0.81 12.72 -3.29
CA ASP A 76 -2.03 13.54 -3.15
C ASP A 76 -3.31 12.72 -2.84
N LEU A 77 -3.18 11.40 -2.68
CA LEU A 77 -4.30 10.50 -2.40
C LEU A 77 -4.39 10.18 -0.91
N THR A 78 -5.46 10.60 -0.26
CA THR A 78 -5.65 10.41 1.19
C THR A 78 -6.12 9.00 1.57
N ASN A 79 -6.60 8.23 0.59
CA ASN A 79 -7.13 6.87 0.75
C ASN A 79 -6.13 5.76 0.38
N VAL A 80 -4.84 6.09 0.20
CA VAL A 80 -3.80 5.13 -0.15
C VAL A 80 -2.71 5.07 0.91
N TRP A 81 -2.43 3.88 1.40
CA TRP A 81 -1.28 3.51 2.21
C TRP A 81 -0.27 2.74 1.36
N VAL A 82 1.00 2.81 1.71
CA VAL A 82 2.06 2.00 1.12
C VAL A 82 2.59 1.01 2.16
N GLU A 83 2.90 -0.21 1.72
CA GLU A 83 3.39 -1.26 2.58
C GLU A 83 4.84 -1.63 2.17
N THR A 84 5.71 -1.84 3.15
CA THR A 84 7.17 -1.78 2.99
C THR A 84 7.85 -3.11 2.63
N SER A 85 7.14 -4.24 2.62
CA SER A 85 7.79 -5.54 2.39
C SER A 85 8.54 -5.57 1.05
N GLY A 86 9.74 -6.11 1.06
CA GLY A 86 10.55 -6.24 -0.14
C GLY A 86 11.14 -4.96 -0.71
N GLN A 87 10.78 -3.79 -0.21
CA GLN A 87 11.47 -2.55 -0.56
C GLN A 87 12.76 -2.45 0.26
N MET A 88 13.90 -2.68 -0.37
CA MET A 88 15.21 -2.70 0.29
C MET A 88 15.98 -1.38 0.11
N ASP A 89 15.51 -0.48 -0.74
CA ASP A 89 16.10 0.84 -0.89
C ASP A 89 15.66 1.75 0.26
N VAL A 90 16.59 2.03 1.17
CA VAL A 90 16.37 2.88 2.35
C VAL A 90 15.98 4.30 1.96
N GLU A 91 16.48 4.83 0.84
CA GLU A 91 16.13 6.17 0.36
C GLU A 91 14.67 6.24 -0.10
N VAL A 92 14.14 5.16 -0.69
CA VAL A 92 12.70 5.06 -1.00
C VAL A 92 11.87 5.07 0.28
N LEU A 93 12.29 4.35 1.34
CA LEU A 93 11.61 4.34 2.62
C LEU A 93 11.62 5.72 3.28
N LYS A 94 12.77 6.40 3.34
CA LYS A 94 12.91 7.77 3.84
C LYS A 94 12.00 8.73 3.07
N LYS A 95 12.01 8.64 1.74
CA LYS A 95 11.17 9.48 0.87
C LYS A 95 9.68 9.22 1.10
N ALA A 96 9.27 7.95 1.25
CA ALA A 96 7.89 7.60 1.54
C ALA A 96 7.41 8.24 2.86
N ILE A 97 8.22 8.13 3.92
CA ILE A 97 7.90 8.71 5.24
C ILE A 97 7.87 10.24 5.17
N ALA A 98 8.81 10.87 4.45
CA ALA A 98 8.89 12.33 4.32
C ALA A 98 7.71 12.91 3.53
N VAL A 99 7.28 12.25 2.45
CA VAL A 99 6.23 12.75 1.55
C VAL A 99 4.82 12.36 2.00
N LEU A 100 4.65 11.09 2.41
CA LEU A 100 3.34 10.56 2.77
C LEU A 100 3.02 10.73 4.26
N GLY A 101 4.05 10.92 5.09
CA GLY A 101 3.95 10.86 6.55
C GLY A 101 3.90 9.41 7.06
N SER A 102 4.30 9.20 8.34
CA SER A 102 4.28 7.89 8.98
C SER A 102 2.89 7.24 8.98
N LYS A 103 1.83 8.05 9.02
CA LYS A 103 0.42 7.61 9.06
C LYS A 103 -0.08 6.95 7.77
N ARG A 104 0.70 6.96 6.70
CA ARG A 104 0.37 6.30 5.43
C ARG A 104 1.40 5.25 5.00
N VAL A 105 2.33 4.87 5.89
CA VAL A 105 3.34 3.83 5.64
C VAL A 105 3.09 2.68 6.61
N CYS A 106 2.95 1.45 6.09
CA CYS A 106 2.73 0.25 6.87
C CYS A 106 3.92 -0.70 6.79
N PHE A 107 4.34 -1.24 7.93
CA PHE A 107 5.30 -2.34 7.97
C PHE A 107 4.66 -3.63 7.44
N GLY A 108 5.42 -4.39 6.65
CA GLY A 108 5.06 -5.74 6.25
C GLY A 108 6.30 -6.57 5.94
N THR A 109 6.14 -7.88 5.81
CA THR A 109 7.25 -8.82 5.66
C THR A 109 7.21 -9.66 4.40
N ASP A 110 6.05 -9.78 3.74
CA ASP A 110 5.85 -10.74 2.63
C ASP A 110 6.22 -12.18 3.03
N TRP A 111 6.14 -12.49 4.36
CA TRP A 111 6.39 -13.84 4.85
C TRP A 111 5.41 -14.83 4.18
N PRO A 112 5.83 -16.04 3.78
CA PRO A 112 7.13 -16.69 4.03
C PRO A 112 8.21 -16.43 2.97
N TYR A 113 7.97 -15.55 2.00
CA TYR A 113 8.93 -15.27 0.92
C TYR A 113 10.18 -14.52 1.39
N LYS A 114 10.08 -13.80 2.51
CA LYS A 114 11.19 -13.06 3.10
C LYS A 114 11.31 -13.32 4.60
N PRO A 115 12.53 -13.40 5.14
CA PRO A 115 12.75 -13.48 6.58
C PRO A 115 12.27 -12.21 7.29
N VAL A 116 11.51 -12.33 8.37
CA VAL A 116 10.96 -11.21 9.13
C VAL A 116 12.03 -10.26 9.65
N ASN A 117 13.13 -10.81 10.19
CA ASN A 117 14.25 -10.01 10.70
C ASN A 117 14.95 -9.17 9.61
N MET A 118 14.99 -9.65 8.38
CA MET A 118 15.53 -8.88 7.25
C MET A 118 14.63 -7.66 6.96
N GLU A 119 13.32 -7.83 7.03
CA GLU A 119 12.36 -6.73 6.83
C GLU A 119 12.39 -5.73 7.99
N ILE A 120 12.67 -6.15 9.21
CA ILE A 120 12.83 -5.27 10.37
C ILE A 120 14.15 -4.50 10.29
N SER A 121 15.26 -5.15 9.87
CA SER A 121 16.60 -4.56 9.94
C SER A 121 16.77 -3.27 9.14
N LYS A 122 16.07 -3.13 8.01
CA LYS A 122 16.11 -1.91 7.20
C LYS A 122 15.59 -0.65 7.94
N PHE A 123 14.76 -0.84 8.98
CA PHE A 123 14.25 0.26 9.80
C PHE A 123 15.26 0.75 10.85
N TYR A 124 16.35 0.01 11.09
CA TYR A 124 17.46 0.50 11.93
C TYR A 124 18.26 1.61 11.26
N GLU A 125 18.20 1.69 9.92
CA GLU A 125 18.83 2.75 9.13
C GLU A 125 17.96 4.02 9.04
N LEU A 126 16.78 4.01 9.67
CA LEU A 126 15.85 5.13 9.69
C LEU A 126 15.81 5.78 11.06
N GLU A 127 16.04 7.08 11.12
CA GLU A 127 15.92 7.88 12.35
C GLU A 127 14.43 8.17 12.64
N LEU A 128 13.69 7.16 13.08
CA LEU A 128 12.28 7.28 13.38
C LEU A 128 12.04 7.69 14.82
N THR A 129 11.14 8.64 15.05
CA THR A 129 10.57 8.89 16.37
C THR A 129 9.75 7.69 16.85
N GLU A 130 9.51 7.58 18.15
CA GLU A 130 8.64 6.52 18.71
C GLU A 130 7.22 6.58 18.12
N GLU A 131 6.71 7.78 17.87
CA GLU A 131 5.39 7.96 17.24
C GLU A 131 5.38 7.42 15.82
N GLN A 132 6.37 7.79 14.99
CA GLN A 132 6.49 7.28 13.61
C GLN A 132 6.66 5.76 13.58
N ARG A 133 7.44 5.22 14.51
CA ARG A 133 7.62 3.77 14.66
C ARG A 133 6.29 3.08 14.98
N ALA A 134 5.54 3.60 15.94
CA ALA A 134 4.23 3.07 16.31
C ALA A 134 3.23 3.13 15.15
N ASP A 135 3.19 4.24 14.41
CA ASP A 135 2.33 4.39 13.24
C ASP A 135 2.64 3.31 12.19
N ILE A 136 3.92 3.17 11.82
CA ILE A 136 4.37 2.28 10.76
C ILE A 136 4.17 0.81 11.13
N PHE A 137 4.53 0.42 12.37
CA PHE A 137 4.58 -1.00 12.74
C PHE A 137 3.23 -1.59 13.15
N TYR A 138 2.26 -0.79 13.62
CA TYR A 138 0.96 -1.35 14.05
C TYR A 138 -0.25 -0.44 13.91
N ARG A 139 -0.19 0.88 14.24
CA ARG A 139 -1.39 1.75 14.27
C ARG A 139 -2.10 1.85 12.93
N ASN A 140 -1.34 1.99 11.84
CA ASN A 140 -1.92 2.07 10.51
C ASN A 140 -2.62 0.76 10.12
N ALA A 141 -2.05 -0.40 10.50
CA ALA A 141 -2.68 -1.70 10.28
C ALA A 141 -3.97 -1.82 11.09
N GLU A 142 -4.02 -1.36 12.33
CA GLU A 142 -5.24 -1.32 13.15
C GLU A 142 -6.34 -0.49 12.49
N ILE A 143 -6.00 0.70 11.94
CA ILE A 143 -6.95 1.56 11.23
C ILE A 143 -7.49 0.86 9.98
N LEU A 144 -6.61 0.23 9.20
CA LEU A 144 -6.99 -0.47 7.98
C LEU A 144 -7.85 -1.71 8.25
N TRP A 145 -7.61 -2.40 9.37
CA TRP A 145 -8.36 -3.60 9.74
C TRP A 145 -9.78 -3.32 10.23
N LYS A 146 -10.03 -2.13 10.79
CA LYS A 146 -11.37 -1.74 11.22
C LYS A 146 -12.29 -1.55 10.02
N ARG A 147 -13.48 -2.16 10.06
CA ARG A 147 -14.53 -1.87 9.08
C ARG A 147 -15.08 -0.46 9.31
N VAL A 148 -15.26 0.31 8.26
CA VAL A 148 -15.80 1.67 8.36
C VAL A 148 -17.31 1.67 8.64
N LYS A 149 -17.99 0.55 8.41
CA LYS A 149 -19.47 0.43 8.48
C LYS A 149 -19.94 -0.55 9.55
N GLU A 150 -19.26 -0.63 10.70
CA GLU A 150 -19.67 -1.52 11.81
C GLU A 150 -20.95 -1.09 12.55
N GLU A 151 -21.54 0.05 12.24
CA GLU A 151 -22.72 0.58 12.96
C GLU A 151 -24.08 0.23 12.31
N GLN A 152 -24.13 -0.65 11.31
CA GLN A 152 -25.39 -0.97 10.58
C GLN A 152 -25.66 -2.46 10.37
N ILE A 153 -25.18 -3.33 11.27
CA ILE A 153 -25.59 -4.76 11.26
C ILE A 153 -26.31 -5.09 12.58
#